data_13563b3732fcf4ba60115a1ef462f8d8
#
_entry.id   13563b3732fcf4ba60115a1ef462f8d8
#
_cell.length_a   1.000
_cell.length_b   1.000
_cell.length_c   1.000
_cell.angle_alpha   90.00
_cell.angle_beta   90.00
_cell.angle_gamma   90.00
#
_symmetry.space_group_name_H-M   'P 1'
#
loop_
_entity.id
_entity.type
_entity.pdbx_description
1 polymer ?
#
loop_
_entity_poly.entity_id
_entity_poly.type
_entity_poly.pdbx_seq_one_letter_code
_entity_poly.pdbx_strand_id
1 'polypeptide(L)'
;MGSTRMHRTFTPAWLAALLLAAVVAVAPALAQSTAAGQNRVVMQVSDADPGKWNLALNNARNLQADLGAANVEIEIVAYGPGIAMLKAESIVGNRIGEALGHGVKVSACENTMHGQKLVKADMLDGIDYVPAGVVEIMQKQQQGWAYLRP
;
A
#
# COMPACT_ATOMS: atom_id res chain seq x y z
N MET A 1 61.83 6.13 81.42
CA MET A 1 60.38 6.42 81.26
C MET A 1 60.24 7.13 79.93
N GLY A 2 59.96 6.44 78.87
CA GLY A 2 59.85 6.95 77.52
C GLY A 2 58.50 6.56 76.89
N SER A 3 57.68 7.53 76.72
CA SER A 3 56.37 7.33 76.14
C SER A 3 56.48 7.45 74.61
N THR A 4 56.28 6.35 73.91
CA THR A 4 56.34 6.29 72.48
C THR A 4 54.94 6.61 71.94
N ARG A 5 54.76 7.79 71.29
CA ARG A 5 53.54 8.18 70.61
C ARG A 5 53.51 7.55 69.21
N MET A 6 52.56 6.66 69.09
CA MET A 6 52.25 6.02 67.78
C MET A 6 51.32 6.95 66.92
N HIS A 7 51.88 7.55 65.87
CA HIS A 7 51.07 8.32 64.97
C HIS A 7 50.40 7.37 63.96
N ARG A 8 49.09 7.24 64.09
CA ARG A 8 48.27 6.55 63.10
C ARG A 8 47.95 7.51 61.97
N THR A 9 48.57 7.29 60.83
CA THR A 9 48.22 7.97 59.60
C THR A 9 46.91 7.39 59.06
N PHE A 10 45.85 8.19 59.12
CA PHE A 10 44.59 7.90 58.44
C PHE A 10 44.73 8.28 56.96
N THR A 11 44.78 7.31 56.09
CA THR A 11 44.60 7.53 54.65
C THR A 11 43.12 7.59 54.32
N PRO A 12 42.61 8.65 53.72
CA PRO A 12 41.21 8.67 53.31
C PRO A 12 41.02 7.88 52.00
N ALA A 13 40.48 6.67 52.15
CA ALA A 13 40.13 5.76 51.05
C ALA A 13 38.79 6.15 50.36
N TRP A 14 38.57 7.44 50.09
CA TRP A 14 37.27 7.93 49.59
C TRP A 14 37.32 8.59 48.21
N LEU A 15 38.41 8.41 47.43
CA LEU A 15 38.55 9.06 46.14
C LEU A 15 38.63 8.09 44.95
N ALA A 16 38.06 6.90 45.10
CA ALA A 16 38.10 5.91 44.02
C ALA A 16 36.70 5.39 43.66
N ALA A 17 35.71 6.25 43.53
CA ALA A 17 34.39 5.78 43.08
C ALA A 17 33.59 6.96 42.50
N LEU A 18 33.90 7.44 41.31
CA LEU A 18 32.99 8.25 40.48
C LEU A 18 33.59 8.48 39.08
N LEU A 19 33.82 7.39 38.36
CA LEU A 19 33.95 7.41 36.88
C LEU A 19 33.14 6.24 36.30
N LEU A 20 31.84 6.23 36.61
CA LEU A 20 30.92 5.45 35.77
C LEU A 20 30.63 6.30 34.55
N ALA A 21 31.41 6.10 33.50
CA ALA A 21 31.18 6.68 32.19
C ALA A 21 29.78 6.23 31.73
N ALA A 22 28.87 7.17 31.56
CA ALA A 22 27.61 6.97 30.87
C ALA A 22 27.94 6.68 29.40
N VAL A 23 28.02 5.40 29.05
CA VAL A 23 28.00 4.93 27.67
C VAL A 23 26.57 5.18 27.18
N VAL A 24 26.35 6.37 26.63
CA VAL A 24 25.17 6.65 25.81
C VAL A 24 25.29 5.73 24.59
N ALA A 25 24.59 4.61 24.64
CA ALA A 25 24.39 3.77 23.48
C ALA A 25 23.61 4.59 22.45
N VAL A 26 24.33 5.25 21.56
CA VAL A 26 23.76 5.79 20.32
C VAL A 26 23.36 4.55 19.51
N ALA A 27 22.14 4.08 19.71
CA ALA A 27 21.56 3.12 18.77
C ALA A 27 21.61 3.76 17.38
N PRO A 28 22.26 3.14 16.38
CA PRO A 28 22.12 3.62 15.04
C PRO A 28 20.61 3.57 14.73
N ALA A 29 20.00 4.72 14.51
CA ALA A 29 18.71 4.79 13.87
C ALA A 29 18.97 4.12 12.51
N LEU A 30 18.57 2.84 12.41
CA LEU A 30 18.43 2.19 11.14
C LEU A 30 17.44 3.08 10.40
N ALA A 31 17.95 4.00 9.59
CA ALA A 31 17.19 4.64 8.56
C ALA A 31 16.56 3.46 7.83
N GLN A 32 15.25 3.24 8.08
CA GLN A 32 14.47 2.37 7.24
C GLN A 32 14.62 3.00 5.85
N SER A 33 15.55 2.46 5.08
CA SER A 33 15.52 2.58 3.65
C SER A 33 14.12 2.12 3.29
N THR A 34 13.22 3.07 3.11
CA THR A 34 12.03 2.82 2.32
C THR A 34 12.61 2.39 0.98
N ALA A 35 12.73 1.06 0.80
CA ALA A 35 12.87 0.51 -0.53
C ALA A 35 11.89 1.35 -1.36
N ALA A 36 12.36 1.99 -2.42
CA ALA A 36 11.52 2.80 -3.28
C ALA A 36 10.34 1.90 -3.63
N GLY A 37 9.28 2.02 -2.85
CA GLY A 37 8.19 1.07 -2.87
C GLY A 37 7.57 1.21 -4.23
N GLN A 38 7.45 0.13 -4.96
CA GLN A 38 6.72 0.07 -6.20
C GLN A 38 5.43 0.87 -5.99
N ASN A 39 5.18 1.88 -6.82
CA ASN A 39 3.98 2.70 -6.70
C ASN A 39 2.77 1.78 -6.86
N ARG A 40 1.82 1.85 -5.95
CA ARG A 40 0.65 0.98 -5.96
C ARG A 40 -0.60 1.81 -5.86
N VAL A 41 -1.52 1.62 -6.78
CA VAL A 41 -2.73 2.43 -6.89
C VAL A 41 -3.95 1.52 -7.04
N VAL A 42 -4.95 1.71 -6.18
CA VAL A 42 -6.28 1.11 -6.31
C VAL A 42 -7.28 2.19 -6.74
N MET A 43 -8.00 1.94 -7.83
CA MET A 43 -9.01 2.85 -8.36
C MET A 43 -10.41 2.29 -8.14
N GLN A 44 -11.30 3.11 -7.59
CA GLN A 44 -12.71 2.79 -7.44
C GLN A 44 -13.50 3.20 -8.68
N VAL A 45 -14.30 2.27 -9.22
CA VAL A 45 -15.34 2.58 -10.21
C VAL A 45 -16.68 2.09 -9.69
N SER A 46 -17.53 3.03 -9.24
CA SER A 46 -18.84 2.73 -8.68
C SER A 46 -20.00 3.38 -9.43
N ASP A 47 -19.73 4.14 -10.46
CA ASP A 47 -20.73 4.88 -11.23
C ASP A 47 -21.00 4.23 -12.59
N ALA A 48 -22.26 4.23 -13.04
CA ALA A 48 -22.64 3.76 -14.40
C ALA A 48 -22.43 4.89 -15.44
N ASP A 49 -21.28 5.53 -15.40
CA ASP A 49 -20.93 6.66 -16.25
C ASP A 49 -19.72 6.33 -17.14
N PRO A 50 -19.93 6.21 -18.47
CA PRO A 50 -18.84 5.96 -19.41
C PRO A 50 -17.72 7.00 -19.38
N GLY A 51 -18.02 8.24 -19.04
CA GLY A 51 -17.02 9.29 -18.87
C GLY A 51 -16.04 8.97 -17.74
N LYS A 52 -16.56 8.51 -16.60
CA LYS A 52 -15.75 8.07 -15.47
C LYS A 52 -14.97 6.79 -15.75
N TRP A 53 -15.54 5.84 -16.49
CA TRP A 53 -14.83 4.65 -16.94
C TRP A 53 -13.63 5.00 -17.81
N ASN A 54 -13.85 5.89 -18.78
CA ASN A 54 -12.78 6.39 -19.63
C ASN A 54 -11.72 7.16 -18.84
N LEU A 55 -12.13 7.93 -17.82
CA LEU A 55 -11.21 8.66 -16.94
C LEU A 55 -10.35 7.70 -16.12
N ALA A 56 -10.93 6.63 -15.55
CA ALA A 56 -10.18 5.60 -14.85
C ALA A 56 -9.10 4.96 -15.73
N LEU A 57 -9.46 4.58 -16.95
CA LEU A 57 -8.53 3.99 -17.92
C LEU A 57 -7.45 4.98 -18.39
N ASN A 58 -7.80 6.27 -18.54
CA ASN A 58 -6.82 7.32 -18.84
C ASN A 58 -5.83 7.50 -17.67
N ASN A 59 -6.32 7.52 -16.45
CA ASN A 59 -5.47 7.65 -15.26
C ASN A 59 -4.50 6.49 -15.13
N ALA A 60 -4.96 5.25 -15.36
CA ALA A 60 -4.10 4.07 -15.36
C ALA A 60 -2.97 4.20 -16.40
N ARG A 61 -3.32 4.58 -17.64
CA ARG A 61 -2.35 4.79 -18.71
C ARG A 61 -1.35 5.91 -18.39
N ASN A 62 -1.82 7.04 -17.85
CA ASN A 62 -0.95 8.16 -17.48
C ASN A 62 0.03 7.78 -16.39
N LEU A 63 -0.43 7.04 -15.34
CA LEU A 63 0.46 6.52 -14.30
C LEU A 63 1.56 5.63 -14.87
N GLN A 64 1.21 4.74 -15.82
CA GLN A 64 2.20 3.89 -16.48
C GLN A 64 3.15 4.67 -17.39
N ALA A 65 2.65 5.71 -18.07
CA ALA A 65 3.47 6.56 -18.94
C ALA A 65 4.50 7.38 -18.13
N ASP A 66 4.07 7.94 -17.00
CA ASP A 66 4.92 8.83 -16.20
C ASP A 66 5.89 8.07 -15.29
N LEU A 67 5.46 6.94 -14.70
CA LEU A 67 6.25 6.18 -13.73
C LEU A 67 6.99 4.98 -14.35
N GLY A 68 6.59 4.56 -15.54
CA GLY A 68 6.98 3.29 -16.15
C GLY A 68 6.08 2.14 -15.71
N ALA A 69 5.59 1.33 -16.64
CA ALA A 69 4.67 0.22 -16.35
C ALA A 69 5.24 -0.80 -15.35
N ALA A 70 6.56 -1.02 -15.35
CA ALA A 70 7.23 -1.91 -14.40
C ALA A 70 7.36 -1.34 -12.99
N ASN A 71 7.12 -0.03 -12.79
CA ASN A 71 7.32 0.68 -11.53
C ASN A 71 6.00 1.05 -10.83
N VAL A 72 4.86 0.67 -11.42
CA VAL A 72 3.54 0.96 -10.85
C VAL A 72 2.63 -0.26 -10.99
N GLU A 73 2.02 -0.65 -9.87
CA GLU A 73 0.98 -1.67 -9.81
C GLU A 73 -0.37 -0.97 -9.71
N ILE A 74 -1.29 -1.30 -10.61
CA ILE A 74 -2.60 -0.64 -10.71
C ILE A 74 -3.69 -1.68 -10.63
N GLU A 75 -4.69 -1.46 -9.78
CA GLU A 75 -5.92 -2.24 -9.75
C GLU A 75 -7.14 -1.32 -9.86
N ILE A 76 -8.02 -1.62 -10.81
CA ILE A 76 -9.34 -0.99 -10.97
C ILE A 76 -10.38 -1.94 -10.39
N VAL A 77 -11.12 -1.51 -9.36
CA VAL A 77 -12.17 -2.30 -8.72
C VAL A 77 -13.53 -1.71 -9.06
N ALA A 78 -14.34 -2.47 -9.80
CA ALA A 78 -15.69 -2.07 -10.19
C ALA A 78 -16.75 -2.77 -9.34
N TYR A 79 -17.69 -2.00 -8.77
CA TYR A 79 -18.80 -2.50 -7.96
C TYR A 79 -20.01 -1.58 -8.06
N GLY A 80 -21.16 -2.01 -7.50
CA GLY A 80 -22.42 -1.28 -7.60
C GLY A 80 -22.77 -0.98 -9.07
N PRO A 81 -23.28 0.22 -9.41
CA PRO A 81 -23.57 0.59 -10.80
C PRO A 81 -22.35 0.53 -11.72
N GLY A 82 -21.14 0.71 -11.20
CA GLY A 82 -19.89 0.65 -11.96
C GLY A 82 -19.58 -0.71 -12.55
N ILE A 83 -20.21 -1.79 -12.06
CA ILE A 83 -20.05 -3.14 -12.62
C ILE A 83 -20.37 -3.19 -14.12
N ALA A 84 -21.23 -2.29 -14.62
CA ALA A 84 -21.58 -2.19 -16.03
C ALA A 84 -20.38 -1.90 -16.93
N MET A 85 -19.31 -1.31 -16.39
CA MET A 85 -18.03 -1.14 -17.11
C MET A 85 -17.45 -2.47 -17.57
N LEU A 86 -17.68 -3.55 -16.82
CA LEU A 86 -17.03 -4.84 -17.00
C LEU A 86 -17.90 -5.91 -17.70
N LYS A 87 -19.11 -5.55 -18.11
CA LYS A 87 -19.97 -6.48 -18.86
C LYS A 87 -19.43 -6.75 -20.26
N ALA A 88 -19.74 -7.91 -20.82
CA ALA A 88 -19.29 -8.32 -22.15
C ALA A 88 -19.64 -7.31 -23.25
N GLU A 89 -20.80 -6.63 -23.13
CA GLU A 89 -21.26 -5.59 -24.05
C GLU A 89 -20.73 -4.18 -23.73
N SER A 90 -19.77 -4.05 -22.81
CA SER A 90 -19.23 -2.74 -22.40
C SER A 90 -18.61 -1.98 -23.55
N ILE A 91 -19.02 -0.71 -23.71
CA ILE A 91 -18.49 0.19 -24.77
C ILE A 91 -16.99 0.53 -24.57
N VAL A 92 -16.43 0.25 -23.40
CA VAL A 92 -15.00 0.41 -23.11
C VAL A 92 -14.24 -0.92 -23.09
N GLY A 93 -14.88 -2.02 -23.50
CA GLY A 93 -14.31 -3.39 -23.44
C GLY A 93 -12.95 -3.49 -24.12
N ASN A 94 -12.76 -2.93 -25.33
CA ASN A 94 -11.46 -2.93 -26.01
C ASN A 94 -10.38 -2.22 -25.19
N ARG A 95 -10.71 -1.09 -24.55
CA ARG A 95 -9.77 -0.33 -23.72
C ARG A 95 -9.42 -1.09 -22.43
N ILE A 96 -10.36 -1.86 -21.89
CA ILE A 96 -10.09 -2.74 -20.74
C ILE A 96 -9.13 -3.86 -21.18
N GLY A 97 -9.35 -4.46 -22.34
CA GLY A 97 -8.42 -5.45 -22.92
C GLY A 97 -7.00 -4.88 -23.10
N GLU A 98 -6.88 -3.66 -23.58
CA GLU A 98 -5.58 -2.96 -23.66
C GLU A 98 -4.95 -2.77 -22.28
N ALA A 99 -5.73 -2.29 -21.29
CA ALA A 99 -5.24 -2.09 -19.92
C ALA A 99 -4.75 -3.41 -19.29
N LEU A 100 -5.51 -4.50 -19.45
CA LEU A 100 -5.12 -5.84 -19.02
C LEU A 100 -3.81 -6.28 -19.70
N GLY A 101 -3.67 -6.05 -21.00
CA GLY A 101 -2.46 -6.35 -21.78
C GLY A 101 -1.23 -5.56 -21.31
N HIS A 102 -1.44 -4.40 -20.69
CA HIS A 102 -0.40 -3.57 -20.08
C HIS A 102 -0.20 -3.84 -18.59
N GLY A 103 -0.79 -4.92 -18.03
CA GLY A 103 -0.60 -5.35 -16.66
C GLY A 103 -1.44 -4.61 -15.62
N VAL A 104 -2.45 -3.84 -16.04
CA VAL A 104 -3.45 -3.29 -15.12
C VAL A 104 -4.38 -4.43 -14.68
N LYS A 105 -4.56 -4.59 -13.37
CA LYS A 105 -5.54 -5.50 -12.81
C LYS A 105 -6.92 -4.86 -12.83
N VAL A 106 -7.93 -5.60 -13.26
CA VAL A 106 -9.32 -5.14 -13.27
C VAL A 106 -10.20 -6.16 -12.59
N SER A 107 -10.87 -5.76 -11.50
CA SER A 107 -11.58 -6.67 -10.60
C SER A 107 -13.07 -6.34 -10.51
N ALA A 108 -13.92 -7.35 -10.70
CA ALA A 108 -15.37 -7.29 -10.53
C ALA A 108 -15.78 -7.72 -9.12
N CYS A 109 -16.69 -6.98 -8.50
CA CYS A 109 -17.28 -7.33 -7.21
C CYS A 109 -18.32 -8.44 -7.34
N GLU A 110 -18.07 -9.63 -6.80
CA GLU A 110 -19.01 -10.76 -6.84
C GLU A 110 -20.33 -10.47 -6.10
N ASN A 111 -20.29 -9.75 -4.96
CA ASN A 111 -21.52 -9.33 -4.28
C ASN A 111 -22.42 -8.47 -5.17
N THR A 112 -21.84 -7.57 -5.97
CA THR A 112 -22.59 -6.79 -6.95
C THR A 112 -23.14 -7.67 -8.06
N MET A 113 -22.35 -8.60 -8.57
CA MET A 113 -22.79 -9.54 -9.61
C MET A 113 -23.97 -10.36 -9.12
N HIS A 114 -23.91 -10.91 -7.90
CA HIS A 114 -25.01 -11.66 -7.29
C HIS A 114 -26.27 -10.80 -7.15
N GLY A 115 -26.12 -9.58 -6.67
CA GLY A 115 -27.26 -8.63 -6.52
C GLY A 115 -27.92 -8.27 -7.85
N GLN A 116 -27.15 -8.24 -8.94
CA GLN A 116 -27.64 -7.97 -10.29
C GLN A 116 -27.91 -9.25 -11.12
N LYS A 117 -27.79 -10.44 -10.52
CA LYS A 117 -28.00 -11.73 -11.19
C LYS A 117 -27.06 -11.96 -12.40
N LEU A 118 -25.84 -11.42 -12.32
CA LEU A 118 -24.81 -11.58 -13.33
C LEU A 118 -24.00 -12.85 -13.03
N VAL A 119 -23.60 -13.54 -14.07
CA VAL A 119 -22.65 -14.68 -14.02
C VAL A 119 -21.36 -14.30 -14.77
N LYS A 120 -20.31 -15.09 -14.60
CA LYS A 120 -19.01 -14.79 -15.25
C LYS A 120 -19.09 -14.73 -16.78
N ALA A 121 -20.02 -15.48 -17.37
CA ALA A 121 -20.27 -15.44 -18.82
C ALA A 121 -20.83 -14.11 -19.32
N ASP A 122 -21.39 -13.27 -18.44
CA ASP A 122 -21.89 -11.94 -18.78
C ASP A 122 -20.80 -10.88 -18.71
N MET A 123 -19.59 -11.24 -18.35
CA MET A 123 -18.48 -10.32 -18.07
C MET A 123 -17.41 -10.42 -19.15
N LEU A 124 -16.57 -9.38 -19.24
CA LEU A 124 -15.38 -9.38 -20.10
C LEU A 124 -14.39 -10.47 -19.67
N ASP A 125 -13.71 -11.06 -20.65
CA ASP A 125 -12.64 -12.01 -20.41
C ASP A 125 -11.40 -11.34 -19.78
N GLY A 126 -10.65 -12.13 -19.02
CA GLY A 126 -9.35 -11.69 -18.46
C GLY A 126 -9.43 -10.81 -17.23
N ILE A 127 -10.63 -10.44 -16.77
CA ILE A 127 -10.80 -9.71 -15.51
C ILE A 127 -10.73 -10.65 -14.30
N ASP A 128 -10.39 -10.08 -13.14
CA ASP A 128 -10.41 -10.76 -11.85
C ASP A 128 -11.75 -10.58 -11.14
N TYR A 129 -11.95 -11.38 -10.09
CA TYR A 129 -13.16 -11.36 -9.27
C TYR A 129 -12.78 -11.27 -7.80
N VAL A 130 -13.43 -10.37 -7.07
CA VAL A 130 -13.25 -10.19 -5.63
C VAL A 130 -14.59 -10.33 -4.91
N PRO A 131 -14.64 -10.98 -3.75
CA PRO A 131 -15.91 -11.22 -3.04
C PRO A 131 -16.69 -9.93 -2.76
N ALA A 132 -15.98 -8.86 -2.33
CA ALA A 132 -16.57 -7.56 -2.05
C ALA A 132 -15.62 -6.42 -2.45
N GLY A 133 -15.99 -5.63 -3.45
CA GLY A 133 -15.14 -4.56 -3.98
C GLY A 133 -14.74 -3.51 -2.94
N VAL A 134 -15.63 -3.15 -2.01
CA VAL A 134 -15.31 -2.20 -0.93
C VAL A 134 -14.30 -2.76 0.06
N VAL A 135 -14.33 -4.08 0.32
CA VAL A 135 -13.35 -4.75 1.19
C VAL A 135 -12.00 -4.82 0.51
N GLU A 136 -11.96 -5.16 -0.78
CA GLU A 136 -10.73 -5.14 -1.58
C GLU A 136 -10.04 -3.78 -1.52
N ILE A 137 -10.78 -2.69 -1.79
CA ILE A 137 -10.27 -1.32 -1.73
C ILE A 137 -9.74 -0.98 -0.33
N MET A 138 -10.48 -1.35 0.73
CA MET A 138 -10.04 -1.12 2.10
C MET A 138 -8.73 -1.87 2.40
N GLN A 139 -8.65 -3.14 2.05
CA GLN A 139 -7.47 -3.96 2.27
C GLN A 139 -6.24 -3.45 1.50
N LYS A 140 -6.42 -3.01 0.26
CA LYS A 140 -5.35 -2.37 -0.53
C LYS A 140 -4.83 -1.11 0.15
N GLN A 141 -5.71 -0.24 0.66
CA GLN A 141 -5.30 0.95 1.40
C GLN A 141 -4.54 0.59 2.69
N GLN A 142 -4.97 -0.43 3.43
CA GLN A 142 -4.24 -0.93 4.61
C GLN A 142 -2.85 -1.49 4.26
N GLN A 143 -2.68 -1.98 3.04
CA GLN A 143 -1.40 -2.43 2.49
C GLN A 143 -0.55 -1.26 1.94
N GLY A 144 -0.99 -0.02 2.07
CA GLY A 144 -0.26 1.17 1.64
C GLY A 144 -0.47 1.55 0.16
N TRP A 145 -1.53 1.07 -0.49
CA TRP A 145 -1.90 1.51 -1.84
C TRP A 145 -2.50 2.91 -1.81
N ALA A 146 -2.13 3.75 -2.77
CA ALA A 146 -2.82 5.01 -2.99
C ALA A 146 -4.23 4.74 -3.54
N TYR A 147 -5.23 5.46 -3.01
CA TYR A 147 -6.61 5.33 -3.46
C TYR A 147 -6.98 6.48 -4.39
N LEU A 148 -7.56 6.14 -5.54
CA LEU A 148 -8.14 7.09 -6.49
C LEU A 148 -9.61 6.77 -6.79
N ARG A 149 -10.40 7.82 -6.94
CA ARG A 149 -11.76 7.75 -7.45
C ARG A 149 -11.91 8.76 -8.60
N PRO A 150 -12.01 8.29 -9.84
CA PRO A 150 -12.23 9.11 -11.02
C PRO A 150 -13.59 9.79 -11.04
#